data_5338146ae081c27124da33e9ee233b38
#
_entry.id   5338146ae081c27124da33e9ee233b38
#
_cell.length_a   1.000
_cell.length_b   1.000
_cell.length_c   1.000
_cell.angle_alpha   90.00
_cell.angle_beta   90.00
_cell.angle_gamma   90.00
#
_symmetry.space_group_name_H-M   'P 1'
#
loop_
_entity.id
_entity.type
_entity.pdbx_description
1 polymer ?
#
loop_
_entity_poly.entity_id
_entity_poly.type
_entity_poly.pdbx_seq_one_letter_code
_entity_poly.pdbx_strand_id
1 'polypeptide(L)'
;MQSTVSRLLSRFAFASSSPPSTAASSLVLRLALSLARAYTVSAPFTDEVKEATTSPSESLDVSYGLNGALAARGVIVKEKVFHNLKKTELLKHGATSIDNLSGIPLYVRGDPVGGAPGISKAQFSKLLKQVTCHISSVSKIFVLDGVIGSPSNCDAKVRIISDNPSAMLSLSKILWETPSRAISHDSCPLTVYVASSMSSSARDILGFGSQASNGFAAADVERSSVILCGRAFANTNTTKDALVALAAPVIYARGGLPLSARLLLSGDSVILVFAPEDTFLRCLELHKLAISSDAGVILSSHGAAPFFHTTHSPASHVIKKPTSSVMVMADSTGAVPAVSSLSSGQAAYHFLAGYQDGKFVPAFLKPPSPIEPLELAKLEESKIPSYLINANDGGRHITGKRLLELVNSTLCDKLPESKPNAADSKVRDLKRKYKSFLSGKFIDLPEEFYF
;
A
#
# COMPACT_ATOMS: atom_id res chain seq x y z
N MET A 1 -28.87 -14.92 10.48
CA MET A 1 -28.71 -13.64 11.19
C MET A 1 -27.78 -12.80 10.36
N GLN A 2 -28.30 -11.74 9.73
CA GLN A 2 -27.44 -10.76 9.02
C GLN A 2 -26.60 -10.04 10.09
N SER A 3 -25.31 -9.87 9.83
CA SER A 3 -24.42 -9.19 10.77
C SER A 3 -24.90 -7.75 11.02
N THR A 4 -24.70 -7.25 12.21
CA THR A 4 -25.10 -5.90 12.63
C THR A 4 -24.50 -4.83 11.72
N VAL A 5 -23.31 -5.07 11.21
CA VAL A 5 -22.58 -4.21 10.27
C VAL A 5 -23.27 -4.10 8.90
N SER A 6 -23.83 -5.21 8.39
CA SER A 6 -24.60 -5.19 7.12
C SER A 6 -25.88 -4.34 7.25
N ARG A 7 -26.48 -4.30 8.44
CA ARG A 7 -27.63 -3.43 8.73
C ARG A 7 -27.26 -1.94 8.84
N LEU A 8 -26.06 -1.64 9.32
CA LEU A 8 -25.54 -0.27 9.39
C LEU A 8 -25.30 0.31 7.98
N LEU A 9 -24.66 -0.43 7.11
CA LEU A 9 -24.41 0.00 5.72
C LEU A 9 -25.73 0.21 4.94
N SER A 10 -26.76 -0.60 5.17
CA SER A 10 -28.08 -0.41 4.53
C SER A 10 -28.85 0.82 5.08
N ARG A 11 -28.61 1.24 6.32
CA ARG A 11 -29.24 2.46 6.88
C ARG A 11 -28.61 3.75 6.34
N PHE A 12 -27.31 3.74 6.02
CA PHE A 12 -26.65 4.89 5.39
C PHE A 12 -27.17 5.19 3.97
N ALA A 13 -27.68 4.20 3.25
CA ALA A 13 -28.24 4.39 1.93
C ALA A 13 -29.65 5.01 1.89
N PHE A 14 -30.38 5.07 3.01
CA PHE A 14 -31.80 5.48 3.05
C PHE A 14 -32.12 6.73 3.88
N ALA A 15 -31.15 7.37 4.54
CA ALA A 15 -31.41 8.48 5.46
C ALA A 15 -31.05 9.88 4.92
N SER A 16 -30.95 10.09 3.62
CA SER A 16 -30.64 11.42 3.03
C SER A 16 -31.82 12.04 2.32
N SER A 17 -32.74 12.64 3.07
CA SER A 17 -33.66 13.65 2.57
C SER A 17 -33.30 15.03 3.17
N SER A 18 -32.17 15.57 2.77
CA SER A 18 -31.79 17.00 2.71
C SER A 18 -30.31 17.10 2.31
N PRO A 19 -29.91 18.08 1.48
CA PRO A 19 -28.59 18.11 0.92
C PRO A 19 -27.57 18.74 1.88
N PRO A 20 -26.56 18.01 2.34
CA PRO A 20 -25.36 18.65 2.87
C PRO A 20 -24.38 18.94 1.73
N SER A 21 -23.77 20.11 1.77
CA SER A 21 -22.64 20.52 0.93
C SER A 21 -21.44 19.59 1.18
N THR A 22 -21.19 18.62 0.31
CA THR A 22 -20.09 17.68 0.49
C THR A 22 -19.38 17.39 -0.83
N ALA A 23 -18.28 18.08 -1.03
CA ALA A 23 -17.36 17.81 -2.12
C ALA A 23 -16.58 16.47 -1.95
N ALA A 24 -16.42 15.97 -0.71
CA ALA A 24 -15.61 14.80 -0.40
C ALA A 24 -16.29 13.46 -0.71
N SER A 25 -17.56 13.28 -0.31
CA SER A 25 -18.29 12.01 -0.53
C SER A 25 -18.54 11.73 -2.02
N SER A 26 -18.60 12.77 -2.86
CA SER A 26 -18.78 12.61 -4.31
C SER A 26 -17.52 12.10 -5.02
N LEU A 27 -16.33 12.27 -4.41
CA LEU A 27 -15.06 11.91 -5.04
C LEU A 27 -14.80 10.40 -4.99
N VAL A 28 -15.05 9.77 -3.84
CA VAL A 28 -14.87 8.31 -3.66
C VAL A 28 -15.88 7.55 -4.52
N LEU A 29 -17.14 8.00 -4.57
CA LEU A 29 -18.15 7.39 -5.43
C LEU A 29 -17.87 7.61 -6.92
N ARG A 30 -17.32 8.76 -7.31
CA ARG A 30 -16.90 9.03 -8.70
C ARG A 30 -15.64 8.26 -9.09
N LEU A 31 -14.69 8.05 -8.19
CA LEU A 31 -13.53 7.17 -8.43
C LEU A 31 -13.96 5.71 -8.60
N ALA A 32 -14.85 5.20 -7.76
CA ALA A 32 -15.39 3.86 -7.91
C ALA A 32 -16.20 3.71 -9.21
N LEU A 33 -17.00 4.70 -9.60
CA LEU A 33 -17.78 4.70 -10.84
C LEU A 33 -16.92 4.93 -12.10
N SER A 34 -15.84 5.72 -12.03
CA SER A 34 -14.94 5.89 -13.17
C SER A 34 -14.06 4.65 -13.38
N LEU A 35 -13.64 3.99 -12.32
CA LEU A 35 -12.96 2.69 -12.38
C LEU A 35 -13.91 1.60 -12.89
N ALA A 36 -15.17 1.55 -12.42
CA ALA A 36 -16.17 0.60 -12.89
C ALA A 36 -16.50 0.78 -14.39
N ARG A 37 -16.54 2.02 -14.91
CA ARG A 37 -16.74 2.25 -16.36
C ARG A 37 -15.57 1.80 -17.22
N ALA A 38 -14.35 1.76 -16.68
CA ALA A 38 -13.19 1.24 -17.39
C ALA A 38 -13.19 -0.30 -17.52
N TYR A 39 -14.04 -1.00 -16.76
CA TYR A 39 -14.06 -2.47 -16.70
C TYR A 39 -15.26 -3.14 -17.39
N THR A 40 -16.21 -2.39 -17.99
CA THR A 40 -17.46 -2.96 -18.54
C THR A 40 -17.45 -3.22 -20.04
N VAL A 41 -16.32 -3.38 -20.71
CA VAL A 41 -16.29 -3.80 -22.10
C VAL A 41 -15.29 -4.94 -22.28
N SER A 42 -15.73 -6.17 -22.07
CA SER A 42 -15.21 -7.32 -22.80
C SER A 42 -16.21 -8.49 -22.77
N ALA A 43 -16.76 -8.78 -23.92
CA ALA A 43 -17.55 -9.99 -24.20
C ALA A 43 -16.63 -11.24 -24.16
N PRO A 44 -17.15 -12.41 -23.81
CA PRO A 44 -16.35 -13.62 -23.75
C PRO A 44 -16.03 -14.14 -25.15
N PHE A 45 -14.74 -14.29 -25.43
CA PHE A 45 -14.27 -15.09 -26.58
C PHE A 45 -14.07 -16.53 -26.12
N THR A 46 -14.69 -17.44 -26.86
CA THR A 46 -14.55 -18.90 -26.70
C THR A 46 -13.16 -19.34 -27.13
N ASP A 47 -12.49 -20.09 -26.27
CA ASP A 47 -11.18 -20.69 -26.52
C ASP A 47 -11.30 -21.90 -27.50
N GLU A 48 -10.66 -21.79 -28.64
CA GLU A 48 -10.18 -22.97 -29.37
C GLU A 48 -8.69 -23.15 -29.12
N VAL A 49 -8.36 -24.24 -28.46
CA VAL A 49 -6.97 -24.66 -28.23
C VAL A 49 -6.39 -25.26 -29.50
N LYS A 50 -5.41 -24.63 -30.10
CA LYS A 50 -4.45 -25.26 -31.03
C LYS A 50 -3.05 -25.17 -30.51
N GLU A 51 -2.48 -26.33 -30.20
CA GLU A 51 -1.03 -26.49 -29.98
C GLU A 51 -0.30 -26.06 -31.26
N ALA A 52 0.61 -25.12 -31.14
CA ALA A 52 1.52 -24.73 -32.22
C ALA A 52 2.97 -24.88 -31.78
N THR A 53 3.68 -25.69 -32.50
CA THR A 53 5.11 -25.92 -32.50
C THR A 53 5.89 -24.62 -32.68
N THR A 54 6.89 -24.43 -31.85
CA THR A 54 7.82 -23.30 -31.83
C THR A 54 8.59 -23.12 -33.13
N SER A 55 8.53 -21.92 -33.71
CA SER A 55 9.41 -21.42 -34.76
C SER A 55 9.82 -19.97 -34.48
N PRO A 56 10.99 -19.50 -34.94
CA PRO A 56 11.66 -18.27 -34.44
C PRO A 56 11.14 -16.94 -35.02
N SER A 57 9.84 -16.82 -35.25
CA SER A 57 9.21 -15.58 -35.73
C SER A 57 8.52 -14.72 -34.68
N GLU A 58 8.66 -15.07 -33.39
CA GLU A 58 7.93 -14.41 -32.28
C GLU A 58 8.38 -12.98 -31.94
N SER A 59 9.49 -12.47 -32.47
CA SER A 59 10.03 -11.16 -32.05
C SER A 59 9.31 -9.94 -32.65
N LEU A 60 8.63 -10.07 -33.80
CA LEU A 60 8.00 -8.94 -34.51
C LEU A 60 6.61 -8.60 -34.00
N ASP A 61 5.80 -9.60 -33.67
CA ASP A 61 4.41 -9.39 -33.22
C ASP A 61 4.33 -8.82 -31.78
N VAL A 62 5.20 -9.29 -30.90
CA VAL A 62 5.30 -8.77 -29.52
C VAL A 62 5.77 -7.31 -29.51
N SER A 63 6.66 -6.93 -30.42
CA SER A 63 7.16 -5.56 -30.57
C SER A 63 6.06 -4.60 -31.02
N TYR A 64 5.19 -5.00 -31.96
CA TYR A 64 4.11 -4.15 -32.45
C TYR A 64 3.04 -3.88 -31.39
N GLY A 65 2.60 -4.89 -30.68
CA GLY A 65 1.63 -4.75 -29.58
C GLY A 65 2.16 -3.87 -28.44
N LEU A 66 3.45 -4.01 -28.09
CA LEU A 66 4.08 -3.19 -27.07
C LEU A 66 4.18 -1.72 -27.48
N ASN A 67 4.59 -1.44 -28.72
CA ASN A 67 4.67 -0.09 -29.25
C ASN A 67 3.32 0.63 -29.25
N GLY A 68 2.23 -0.06 -29.61
CA GLY A 68 0.87 0.46 -29.50
C GLY A 68 0.47 0.77 -28.06
N ALA A 69 0.79 -0.12 -27.13
CA ALA A 69 0.52 0.07 -25.71
C ALA A 69 1.31 1.24 -25.10
N LEU A 70 2.54 1.49 -25.55
CA LEU A 70 3.34 2.64 -25.14
C LEU A 70 2.81 3.94 -25.74
N ALA A 71 2.43 3.94 -27.02
CA ALA A 71 1.82 5.08 -27.67
C ALA A 71 0.51 5.54 -27.00
N ALA A 72 -0.33 4.58 -26.58
CA ALA A 72 -1.53 4.86 -25.79
C ALA A 72 -1.23 5.55 -24.43
N ARG A 73 0.00 5.44 -23.94
CA ARG A 73 0.50 6.10 -22.73
C ARG A 73 1.35 7.34 -23.02
N GLY A 74 1.33 7.82 -24.27
CA GLY A 74 2.04 9.03 -24.70
C GLY A 74 3.53 8.85 -24.94
N VAL A 75 4.03 7.61 -25.03
CA VAL A 75 5.43 7.31 -25.30
C VAL A 75 5.58 6.70 -26.69
N ILE A 76 6.28 7.40 -27.57
CA ILE A 76 6.55 6.97 -28.94
C ILE A 76 7.95 6.35 -29.03
N VAL A 77 8.00 5.08 -29.43
CA VAL A 77 9.28 4.37 -29.64
C VAL A 77 9.86 4.77 -30.99
N LYS A 78 11.04 5.38 -30.98
CA LYS A 78 11.73 5.80 -32.22
C LYS A 78 12.73 4.75 -32.72
N GLU A 79 13.44 4.09 -31.80
CA GLU A 79 14.48 3.14 -32.15
C GLU A 79 14.21 1.77 -31.52
N LYS A 80 14.62 1.59 -30.25
CA LYS A 80 14.59 0.27 -29.60
C LYS A 80 13.80 0.31 -28.29
N VAL A 81 12.96 -0.69 -28.10
CA VAL A 81 12.30 -0.97 -26.83
C VAL A 81 12.72 -2.35 -26.33
N PHE A 82 13.02 -2.42 -25.04
CA PHE A 82 13.38 -3.65 -24.34
C PHE A 82 12.33 -3.95 -23.29
N HIS A 83 11.83 -5.18 -23.28
CA HIS A 83 10.72 -5.56 -22.42
C HIS A 83 11.10 -6.72 -21.51
N ASN A 84 10.82 -6.60 -20.20
CA ASN A 84 11.03 -7.62 -19.17
C ASN A 84 12.43 -8.27 -19.20
N LEU A 85 13.46 -7.45 -19.42
CA LEU A 85 14.83 -7.96 -19.45
C LEU A 85 15.23 -8.56 -18.09
N LYS A 86 15.89 -9.71 -18.11
CA LYS A 86 16.49 -10.32 -16.94
C LYS A 86 17.66 -9.49 -16.41
N LYS A 87 18.02 -9.68 -15.14
CA LYS A 87 19.14 -8.97 -14.50
C LYS A 87 20.43 -9.03 -15.33
N THR A 88 20.77 -10.18 -15.88
CA THR A 88 21.99 -10.38 -16.71
C THR A 88 21.97 -9.57 -17.99
N GLU A 89 20.79 -9.38 -18.59
CA GLU A 89 20.60 -8.59 -19.79
C GLU A 89 20.63 -7.09 -19.48
N LEU A 90 19.99 -6.66 -18.40
CA LEU A 90 20.07 -5.28 -17.91
C LEU A 90 21.52 -4.86 -17.65
N LEU A 91 22.34 -5.72 -17.07
CA LEU A 91 23.77 -5.47 -16.86
C LEU A 91 24.52 -5.28 -18.18
N LYS A 92 24.21 -6.05 -19.24
CA LYS A 92 24.78 -5.84 -20.59
C LYS A 92 24.39 -4.48 -21.19
N HIS A 93 23.25 -3.92 -20.79
CA HIS A 93 22.82 -2.58 -21.18
C HIS A 93 23.35 -1.47 -20.27
N GLY A 94 24.29 -1.78 -19.36
CA GLY A 94 24.92 -0.80 -18.49
C GLY A 94 24.17 -0.53 -17.19
N ALA A 95 23.24 -1.41 -16.79
CA ALA A 95 22.61 -1.28 -15.48
C ALA A 95 23.62 -1.43 -14.35
N THR A 96 23.56 -0.55 -13.38
CA THR A 96 24.37 -0.57 -12.16
C THR A 96 23.45 -0.69 -10.93
N SER A 97 23.96 -1.35 -9.89
CA SER A 97 23.29 -1.30 -8.59
C SER A 97 23.51 0.09 -8.01
N ILE A 98 22.43 0.71 -7.58
CA ILE A 98 22.45 2.05 -6.98
C ILE A 98 22.04 1.89 -5.51
N ASP A 99 22.78 2.57 -4.64
CA ASP A 99 22.47 2.60 -3.22
C ASP A 99 21.12 3.29 -2.96
N ASN A 100 20.42 2.83 -1.93
CA ASN A 100 19.14 3.40 -1.56
C ASN A 100 19.33 4.85 -1.10
N LEU A 101 18.64 5.77 -1.76
CA LEU A 101 18.64 7.19 -1.40
C LEU A 101 17.54 7.46 -0.40
N SER A 102 17.73 8.45 0.45
CA SER A 102 16.72 9.00 1.36
C SER A 102 16.39 10.45 1.00
N GLY A 103 15.27 10.94 1.54
CA GLY A 103 14.91 12.36 1.42
C GLY A 103 14.41 12.78 0.02
N ILE A 104 13.99 11.85 -0.81
CA ILE A 104 13.31 12.16 -2.08
C ILE A 104 11.87 12.59 -1.77
N PRO A 105 11.44 13.80 -2.15
CA PRO A 105 10.08 14.24 -1.93
C PRO A 105 9.08 13.50 -2.80
N LEU A 106 7.91 13.19 -2.24
CA LEU A 106 6.75 12.62 -2.91
C LEU A 106 5.62 13.64 -2.93
N TYR A 107 5.07 13.90 -4.10
CA TYR A 107 3.90 14.76 -4.31
C TYR A 107 2.74 13.89 -4.78
N VAL A 108 1.61 13.97 -4.08
CA VAL A 108 0.45 13.12 -4.41
C VAL A 108 -0.76 13.98 -4.72
N ARG A 109 -1.44 13.62 -5.81
CA ARG A 109 -2.75 14.15 -6.18
C ARG A 109 -3.82 13.08 -5.94
N GLY A 110 -4.89 13.47 -5.24
CA GLY A 110 -6.00 12.55 -4.92
C GLY A 110 -5.76 11.74 -3.64
N ASP A 111 -4.99 12.27 -2.69
CA ASP A 111 -4.80 11.69 -1.36
C ASP A 111 -5.83 12.26 -0.37
N PRO A 112 -6.86 11.49 0.03
CA PRO A 112 -7.89 11.97 0.94
C PRO A 112 -7.40 12.10 2.39
N VAL A 113 -6.36 11.38 2.79
CA VAL A 113 -5.86 11.39 4.18
C VAL A 113 -4.89 12.54 4.43
N GLY A 114 -4.25 13.05 3.39
CA GLY A 114 -3.34 14.20 3.45
C GLY A 114 -2.06 13.92 4.23
N GLY A 115 -1.01 13.58 3.59
CA GLY A 115 0.30 13.35 4.24
C GLY A 115 1.46 13.79 3.37
N ALA A 116 1.29 13.71 2.07
CA ALA A 116 2.23 14.19 1.08
C ALA A 116 1.88 15.61 0.60
N PRO A 117 2.86 16.44 0.19
CA PRO A 117 2.59 17.69 -0.47
C PRO A 117 1.73 17.49 -1.72
N GLY A 118 0.68 18.31 -1.87
CA GLY A 118 -0.24 18.22 -3.00
C GLY A 118 0.40 18.68 -4.32
N ILE A 119 -0.04 18.09 -5.42
CA ILE A 119 0.26 18.55 -6.77
C ILE A 119 -1.06 18.80 -7.53
N SER A 120 -1.16 19.91 -8.26
CA SER A 120 -2.35 20.21 -9.03
C SER A 120 -2.44 19.36 -10.31
N LYS A 121 -3.66 19.18 -10.83
CA LYS A 121 -3.92 18.48 -12.09
C LYS A 121 -3.14 19.09 -13.26
N ALA A 122 -3.06 20.42 -13.30
CA ALA A 122 -2.36 21.14 -14.36
C ALA A 122 -0.85 20.91 -14.30
N GLN A 123 -0.26 20.98 -13.11
CA GLN A 123 1.16 20.71 -12.90
C GLN A 123 1.51 19.25 -13.26
N PHE A 124 0.72 18.27 -12.77
CA PHE A 124 0.96 16.86 -13.12
C PHE A 124 0.84 16.62 -14.63
N SER A 125 -0.17 17.19 -15.28
CA SER A 125 -0.34 17.05 -16.73
C SER A 125 0.80 17.65 -17.54
N LYS A 126 1.32 18.81 -17.13
CA LYS A 126 2.48 19.45 -17.77
C LYS A 126 3.73 18.61 -17.57
N LEU A 127 3.94 18.11 -16.35
CA LEU A 127 5.06 17.22 -16.02
C LEU A 127 4.99 15.93 -16.84
N LEU A 128 3.83 15.27 -16.87
CA LEU A 128 3.64 14.02 -17.62
C LEU A 128 3.96 14.22 -19.11
N LYS A 129 3.49 15.32 -19.73
CA LYS A 129 3.79 15.64 -21.11
C LYS A 129 5.30 15.78 -21.35
N GLN A 130 6.02 16.47 -20.46
CA GLN A 130 7.46 16.61 -20.61
C GLN A 130 8.21 15.29 -20.45
N VAL A 131 7.82 14.48 -19.46
CA VAL A 131 8.43 13.17 -19.20
C VAL A 131 8.19 12.21 -20.36
N THR A 132 6.98 12.14 -20.89
CA THR A 132 6.68 11.29 -22.06
C THR A 132 7.41 11.75 -23.32
N CYS A 133 7.51 13.06 -23.55
CA CYS A 133 8.33 13.61 -24.64
C CYS A 133 9.82 13.26 -24.46
N HIS A 134 10.35 13.38 -23.26
CA HIS A 134 11.73 13.02 -22.95
C HIS A 134 11.99 11.52 -23.19
N ILE A 135 11.16 10.63 -22.63
CA ILE A 135 11.29 9.19 -22.85
C ILE A 135 11.17 8.84 -24.35
N SER A 136 10.30 9.53 -25.09
CA SER A 136 10.18 9.34 -26.55
C SER A 136 11.39 9.85 -27.35
N SER A 137 12.25 10.66 -26.74
CA SER A 137 13.44 11.21 -27.42
C SER A 137 14.68 10.32 -27.29
N VAL A 138 14.69 9.38 -26.36
CA VAL A 138 15.85 8.51 -26.14
C VAL A 138 15.87 7.34 -27.14
N SER A 139 17.07 6.85 -27.45
CA SER A 139 17.27 5.74 -28.41
C SER A 139 16.88 4.37 -27.84
N LYS A 140 16.89 4.22 -26.52
CA LYS A 140 16.59 2.95 -25.83
C LYS A 140 15.56 3.18 -24.74
N ILE A 141 14.43 2.52 -24.86
CA ILE A 141 13.37 2.53 -23.85
C ILE A 141 13.34 1.16 -23.18
N PHE A 142 13.27 1.14 -21.87
CA PHE A 142 13.16 -0.07 -21.06
C PHE A 142 11.77 -0.15 -20.45
N VAL A 143 11.12 -1.31 -20.58
CA VAL A 143 9.78 -1.58 -20.06
C VAL A 143 9.84 -2.79 -19.14
N LEU A 144 9.23 -2.67 -17.97
CA LEU A 144 9.08 -3.74 -17.00
C LEU A 144 7.61 -3.85 -16.59
N ASP A 145 7.04 -5.02 -16.77
CA ASP A 145 5.72 -5.37 -16.23
C ASP A 145 5.90 -6.14 -14.93
N GLY A 146 5.18 -5.73 -13.91
CA GLY A 146 5.21 -6.33 -12.58
C GLY A 146 3.84 -6.30 -11.92
N VAL A 147 3.77 -6.86 -10.70
CA VAL A 147 2.55 -6.93 -9.92
C VAL A 147 2.82 -6.41 -8.50
N ILE A 148 1.85 -5.69 -7.95
CA ILE A 148 1.77 -5.31 -6.54
C ILE A 148 0.69 -6.19 -5.92
N GLY A 149 1.02 -6.85 -4.80
CA GLY A 149 0.12 -7.78 -4.13
C GLY A 149 0.15 -9.19 -4.72
N SER A 150 -0.80 -10.01 -4.30
CA SER A 150 -0.85 -11.41 -4.71
C SER A 150 -1.59 -11.59 -6.05
N PRO A 151 -1.06 -12.38 -6.99
CA PRO A 151 -1.68 -12.62 -8.28
C PRO A 151 -3.02 -13.38 -8.24
N SER A 152 -3.50 -13.80 -7.08
CA SER A 152 -4.76 -14.53 -6.89
C SER A 152 -5.98 -13.62 -6.73
N ASN A 153 -6.22 -12.68 -7.63
CA ASN A 153 -7.40 -11.78 -7.73
C ASN A 153 -7.34 -10.44 -6.97
N CYS A 154 -6.45 -10.26 -5.99
CA CYS A 154 -6.30 -8.99 -5.26
C CYS A 154 -4.95 -8.35 -5.57
N ASP A 155 -4.62 -8.21 -6.84
CA ASP A 155 -3.39 -7.62 -7.33
C ASP A 155 -3.62 -6.30 -8.07
N ALA A 156 -2.57 -5.51 -8.22
CA ALA A 156 -2.53 -4.38 -9.12
C ALA A 156 -1.35 -4.55 -10.09
N LYS A 157 -1.66 -4.64 -11.38
CA LYS A 157 -0.64 -4.73 -12.42
C LYS A 157 0.01 -3.37 -12.65
N VAL A 158 1.31 -3.38 -12.85
CA VAL A 158 2.13 -2.17 -13.03
C VAL A 158 2.97 -2.32 -14.27
N ARG A 159 3.01 -1.27 -15.09
CA ARG A 159 3.98 -1.12 -16.19
C ARG A 159 4.92 0.04 -15.89
N ILE A 160 6.20 -0.23 -15.88
CA ILE A 160 7.27 0.75 -15.72
C ILE A 160 7.88 1.03 -17.08
N ILE A 161 8.03 2.30 -17.42
CA ILE A 161 8.62 2.78 -18.68
C ILE A 161 9.77 3.73 -18.31
N SER A 162 10.98 3.43 -18.77
CA SER A 162 12.16 4.18 -18.35
C SER A 162 13.16 4.43 -19.48
N ASP A 163 13.91 5.50 -19.33
CA ASP A 163 15.12 5.82 -20.09
C ASP A 163 16.40 5.12 -19.55
N ASN A 164 16.29 4.35 -18.41
CA ASN A 164 17.47 3.87 -17.68
C ASN A 164 17.34 2.40 -17.25
N PRO A 165 18.27 1.52 -17.63
CA PRO A 165 18.24 0.12 -17.24
C PRO A 165 18.50 -0.11 -15.74
N SER A 166 19.21 0.81 -15.05
CA SER A 166 19.42 0.73 -13.60
C SER A 166 18.12 0.92 -12.82
N ALA A 167 17.19 1.74 -13.33
CA ALA A 167 15.86 1.87 -12.75
C ALA A 167 15.09 0.55 -12.83
N MET A 168 15.16 -0.16 -13.97
CA MET A 168 14.56 -1.48 -14.11
C MET A 168 15.12 -2.47 -13.10
N LEU A 169 16.46 -2.47 -12.93
CA LEU A 169 17.13 -3.35 -11.97
C LEU A 169 16.72 -3.06 -10.51
N SER A 170 16.48 -1.80 -10.16
CA SER A 170 16.07 -1.41 -8.82
C SER A 170 14.59 -1.77 -8.57
N LEU A 171 13.72 -1.50 -9.54
CA LEU A 171 12.29 -1.68 -9.41
C LEU A 171 11.86 -3.16 -9.54
N SER A 172 12.58 -3.96 -10.31
CA SER A 172 12.36 -5.41 -10.38
C SER A 172 12.59 -6.14 -9.06
N LYS A 173 13.37 -5.57 -8.15
CA LYS A 173 13.61 -6.16 -6.82
C LYS A 173 12.42 -6.03 -5.87
N ILE A 174 11.52 -5.09 -6.11
CA ILE A 174 10.39 -4.81 -5.23
C ILE A 174 9.06 -5.33 -5.77
N LEU A 175 8.92 -5.45 -7.09
CA LEU A 175 7.71 -5.96 -7.70
C LEU A 175 7.70 -7.48 -7.75
N TRP A 176 6.51 -8.05 -7.68
CA TRP A 176 6.30 -9.46 -8.00
C TRP A 176 6.34 -9.66 -9.52
N GLU A 177 6.84 -10.81 -9.95
CA GLU A 177 6.85 -11.16 -11.38
C GLU A 177 5.43 -11.41 -11.88
N THR A 178 5.14 -10.96 -13.09
CA THR A 178 3.88 -11.30 -13.75
C THR A 178 3.96 -12.70 -14.34
N PRO A 179 2.89 -13.51 -14.25
CA PRO A 179 2.79 -14.71 -15.08
C PRO A 179 2.91 -14.32 -16.57
N SER A 180 3.59 -15.13 -17.36
CA SER A 180 3.94 -14.87 -18.77
C SER A 180 2.75 -14.91 -19.74
N ARG A 181 1.58 -14.39 -19.35
CA ARG A 181 0.41 -14.26 -20.25
C ARG A 181 0.53 -13.01 -21.12
N ALA A 182 0.03 -13.14 -22.35
CA ALA A 182 0.05 -12.10 -23.36
C ALA A 182 -0.26 -10.71 -22.82
N ILE A 183 0.54 -9.72 -23.23
CA ILE A 183 0.40 -8.32 -22.89
C ILE A 183 -0.82 -7.79 -23.62
N SER A 184 -1.99 -7.76 -22.95
CA SER A 184 -3.13 -7.02 -23.48
C SER A 184 -3.02 -5.54 -23.08
N HIS A 185 -3.57 -4.65 -23.88
CA HIS A 185 -3.58 -3.21 -23.64
C HIS A 185 -4.18 -2.84 -22.29
N ASP A 186 -5.13 -3.62 -21.81
CA ASP A 186 -5.91 -3.36 -20.60
C ASP A 186 -5.36 -4.05 -19.35
N SER A 187 -4.25 -4.81 -19.49
CA SER A 187 -3.74 -5.62 -18.38
C SER A 187 -2.93 -4.84 -17.33
N CYS A 188 -2.55 -3.58 -17.59
CA CYS A 188 -1.72 -2.77 -16.71
C CYS A 188 -2.42 -1.47 -16.31
N PRO A 189 -3.21 -1.45 -15.24
CA PRO A 189 -3.93 -0.26 -14.80
C PRO A 189 -3.01 0.86 -14.30
N LEU A 190 -1.84 0.51 -13.73
CA LEU A 190 -0.89 1.47 -13.18
C LEU A 190 0.29 1.67 -14.13
N THR A 191 0.73 2.92 -14.29
CA THR A 191 1.90 3.25 -15.15
C THR A 191 2.91 4.08 -14.37
N VAL A 192 4.17 3.65 -14.39
CA VAL A 192 5.29 4.37 -13.79
C VAL A 192 6.21 4.87 -14.90
N TYR A 193 6.42 6.16 -14.95
CA TYR A 193 7.35 6.79 -15.86
C TYR A 193 8.62 7.16 -15.10
N VAL A 194 9.77 6.68 -15.56
CA VAL A 194 11.06 7.02 -14.97
C VAL A 194 11.88 7.80 -15.99
N ALA A 195 12.15 9.06 -15.68
CA ALA A 195 12.95 9.97 -16.47
C ALA A 195 14.22 10.33 -15.69
N SER A 196 15.20 9.42 -15.71
CA SER A 196 16.39 9.50 -14.84
C SER A 196 17.34 10.63 -15.22
N SER A 197 17.41 10.99 -16.49
CA SER A 197 18.25 12.06 -17.01
C SER A 197 17.59 13.45 -16.97
N MET A 198 16.31 13.51 -16.55
CA MET A 198 15.52 14.73 -16.52
C MET A 198 15.49 15.34 -15.11
N SER A 199 16.43 16.21 -14.77
CA SER A 199 16.53 16.72 -13.40
C SER A 199 16.18 18.20 -13.20
N SER A 200 16.57 19.11 -14.09
CA SER A 200 16.45 20.56 -13.88
C SER A 200 15.13 21.14 -14.39
N SER A 201 14.75 20.86 -15.63
CA SER A 201 13.56 21.45 -16.25
C SER A 201 12.22 21.00 -15.62
N ALA A 202 12.19 19.81 -15.04
CA ALA A 202 11.00 19.32 -14.37
C ALA A 202 10.72 20.01 -13.04
N ARG A 203 11.74 20.51 -12.34
CA ARG A 203 11.62 21.27 -11.09
C ARG A 203 10.94 22.63 -11.32
N ASP A 204 11.29 23.30 -12.40
CA ASP A 204 10.76 24.63 -12.73
C ASP A 204 9.25 24.59 -12.96
N ILE A 205 8.71 23.44 -13.45
CA ILE A 205 7.27 23.27 -13.63
C ILE A 205 6.52 23.24 -12.32
N LEU A 206 7.13 22.67 -11.32
CA LEU A 206 6.49 22.44 -10.01
C LEU A 206 6.68 23.64 -9.08
N GLY A 207 7.54 24.60 -9.46
CA GLY A 207 7.89 25.76 -8.60
C GLY A 207 8.65 25.35 -7.34
N PHE A 208 9.26 24.15 -7.33
CA PHE A 208 10.01 23.66 -6.18
C PHE A 208 11.44 24.19 -6.23
N GLY A 209 11.82 24.95 -5.20
CA GLY A 209 13.16 25.46 -5.04
C GLY A 209 14.22 24.36 -4.93
N SER A 210 15.43 24.70 -4.54
CA SER A 210 16.65 23.89 -4.53
C SER A 210 16.61 22.56 -3.72
N GLN A 211 15.52 22.25 -3.01
CA GLN A 211 15.42 21.07 -2.14
C GLN A 211 15.41 19.70 -2.87
N ALA A 212 15.15 19.66 -4.17
CA ALA A 212 15.05 18.40 -4.92
C ALA A 212 16.31 18.11 -5.75
N SER A 213 17.51 18.29 -5.20
CA SER A 213 18.78 18.11 -5.92
C SER A 213 18.94 16.71 -6.55
N ASN A 214 18.41 15.66 -5.91
CA ASN A 214 18.54 14.28 -6.35
C ASN A 214 17.35 13.75 -7.16
N GLY A 215 16.28 14.53 -7.31
CA GLY A 215 15.05 14.12 -7.99
C GLY A 215 13.82 14.20 -7.09
N PHE A 216 12.68 13.78 -7.62
CA PHE A 216 11.39 13.76 -6.92
C PHE A 216 10.46 12.70 -7.51
N ALA A 217 9.45 12.31 -6.74
CA ALA A 217 8.35 11.47 -7.17
C ALA A 217 7.06 12.28 -7.21
N ALA A 218 6.22 12.05 -8.22
CA ALA A 218 4.88 12.61 -8.32
C ALA A 218 3.89 11.52 -8.68
N ALA A 219 2.78 11.42 -7.95
CA ALA A 219 1.73 10.44 -8.15
C ALA A 219 0.39 11.13 -8.41
N ASP A 220 -0.36 10.62 -9.37
CA ASP A 220 -1.75 11.01 -9.64
C ASP A 220 -2.64 9.78 -9.54
N VAL A 221 -3.38 9.67 -8.43
CA VAL A 221 -4.25 8.53 -8.13
C VAL A 221 -5.38 8.42 -9.17
N GLU A 222 -5.97 9.55 -9.58
CA GLU A 222 -7.05 9.55 -10.58
C GLU A 222 -6.58 9.07 -11.96
N ARG A 223 -5.31 9.27 -12.30
CA ARG A 223 -4.72 8.82 -13.57
C ARG A 223 -3.99 7.48 -13.47
N SER A 224 -3.95 6.90 -12.28
CA SER A 224 -3.19 5.67 -12.02
C SER A 224 -1.74 5.75 -12.54
N SER A 225 -1.08 6.89 -12.28
CA SER A 225 0.23 7.18 -12.86
C SER A 225 1.20 7.74 -11.82
N VAL A 226 2.45 7.26 -11.86
CA VAL A 226 3.59 7.78 -11.08
C VAL A 226 4.67 8.27 -12.03
N ILE A 227 5.30 9.37 -11.67
CA ILE A 227 6.47 9.93 -12.34
C ILE A 227 7.64 9.93 -11.35
N LEU A 228 8.75 9.33 -11.73
CA LEU A 228 10.01 9.33 -10.99
C LEU A 228 11.06 10.10 -11.80
N CYS A 229 11.41 11.30 -11.33
CA CYS A 229 12.40 12.15 -11.99
C CYS A 229 13.77 12.05 -11.33
N GLY A 230 14.83 12.13 -12.12
CA GLY A 230 16.21 12.05 -11.65
C GLY A 230 16.48 10.69 -10.99
N ARG A 231 17.11 10.70 -9.81
CA ARG A 231 17.44 9.49 -9.05
C ARG A 231 16.33 9.02 -8.12
N ALA A 232 15.09 9.50 -8.28
CA ALA A 232 13.98 9.13 -7.40
C ALA A 232 13.73 7.62 -7.34
N PHE A 233 13.96 6.89 -8.43
CA PHE A 233 13.84 5.43 -8.49
C PHE A 233 14.80 4.69 -7.55
N ALA A 234 15.85 5.35 -7.08
CA ALA A 234 16.78 4.79 -6.08
C ALA A 234 16.23 4.93 -4.64
N ASN A 235 15.20 5.73 -4.39
CA ASN A 235 14.51 5.75 -3.11
C ASN A 235 13.39 4.70 -3.10
N THR A 236 13.71 3.54 -2.56
CA THR A 236 12.77 2.41 -2.52
C THR A 236 11.52 2.72 -1.70
N ASN A 237 11.64 3.44 -0.58
CA ASN A 237 10.50 3.75 0.30
C ASN A 237 9.54 4.73 -0.37
N THR A 238 10.03 5.86 -0.89
CA THR A 238 9.22 6.83 -1.63
C THR A 238 8.52 6.19 -2.83
N THR A 239 9.23 5.29 -3.55
CA THR A 239 8.65 4.57 -4.69
C THR A 239 7.54 3.62 -4.25
N LYS A 240 7.73 2.87 -3.17
CA LYS A 240 6.70 1.99 -2.60
C LYS A 240 5.49 2.79 -2.12
N ASP A 241 5.69 3.91 -1.42
CA ASP A 241 4.61 4.78 -0.95
C ASP A 241 3.76 5.30 -2.12
N ALA A 242 4.41 5.77 -3.19
CA ALA A 242 3.73 6.21 -4.40
C ALA A 242 2.93 5.07 -5.07
N LEU A 243 3.51 3.89 -5.15
CA LEU A 243 2.87 2.72 -5.74
C LEU A 243 1.70 2.21 -4.90
N VAL A 244 1.81 2.21 -3.56
CA VAL A 244 0.71 1.84 -2.66
C VAL A 244 -0.45 2.82 -2.81
N ALA A 245 -0.18 4.12 -2.88
CA ALA A 245 -1.23 5.12 -3.08
C ALA A 245 -2.07 4.86 -4.34
N LEU A 246 -1.44 4.37 -5.41
CA LEU A 246 -2.14 4.01 -6.66
C LEU A 246 -2.78 2.63 -6.60
N ALA A 247 -2.10 1.65 -6.01
CA ALA A 247 -2.53 0.26 -6.00
C ALA A 247 -3.67 0.00 -5.01
N ALA A 248 -3.69 0.68 -3.87
CA ALA A 248 -4.65 0.44 -2.80
C ALA A 248 -6.12 0.56 -3.27
N PRO A 249 -6.54 1.59 -4.03
CA PRO A 249 -7.92 1.65 -4.56
C PRO A 249 -8.25 0.51 -5.51
N VAL A 250 -7.30 0.09 -6.35
CA VAL A 250 -7.49 -1.02 -7.30
C VAL A 250 -7.67 -2.34 -6.55
N ILE A 251 -6.83 -2.58 -5.55
CA ILE A 251 -6.87 -3.77 -4.71
C ILE A 251 -8.16 -3.80 -3.90
N TYR A 252 -8.56 -2.66 -3.32
CA TYR A 252 -9.81 -2.54 -2.58
C TYR A 252 -11.03 -2.84 -3.44
N ALA A 253 -11.08 -2.31 -4.66
CA ALA A 253 -12.16 -2.59 -5.61
C ALA A 253 -12.23 -4.08 -6.03
N ARG A 254 -11.14 -4.84 -5.87
CA ARG A 254 -11.06 -6.28 -6.11
C ARG A 254 -11.30 -7.13 -4.87
N GLY A 255 -11.78 -6.53 -3.77
CA GLY A 255 -12.10 -7.23 -2.52
C GLY A 255 -10.90 -7.51 -1.61
N GLY A 256 -9.73 -6.94 -1.89
CA GLY A 256 -8.59 -6.94 -0.99
C GLY A 256 -8.65 -5.75 -0.03
N LEU A 257 -8.27 -5.93 1.22
CA LEU A 257 -8.17 -4.87 2.21
C LEU A 257 -6.70 -4.47 2.40
N PRO A 258 -6.27 -3.30 1.89
CA PRO A 258 -4.94 -2.77 2.11
C PRO A 258 -4.78 -2.31 3.56
N LEU A 259 -3.76 -2.81 4.25
CA LEU A 259 -3.51 -2.52 5.67
C LEU A 259 -2.07 -2.07 5.89
N SER A 260 -1.90 -1.05 6.72
CA SER A 260 -0.59 -0.60 7.20
C SER A 260 -0.12 -1.50 8.35
N ALA A 261 0.01 -2.79 8.08
CA ALA A 261 0.43 -3.81 9.02
C ALA A 261 1.72 -4.49 8.54
N ARG A 262 2.37 -5.21 9.42
CA ARG A 262 3.43 -6.17 9.07
C ARG A 262 2.96 -7.59 9.30
N LEU A 263 3.39 -8.50 8.42
CA LEU A 263 3.18 -9.92 8.57
C LEU A 263 4.40 -10.53 9.27
N LEU A 264 4.16 -11.23 10.36
CA LEU A 264 5.15 -12.05 11.02
C LEU A 264 4.83 -13.53 10.80
N LEU A 265 5.88 -14.32 10.59
CA LEU A 265 5.79 -15.79 10.59
C LEU A 265 6.31 -16.31 11.92
N SER A 266 5.48 -17.12 12.61
CA SER A 266 5.87 -17.88 13.79
C SER A 266 5.47 -19.34 13.61
N GLY A 267 6.43 -20.17 13.21
CA GLY A 267 6.15 -21.53 12.75
C GLY A 267 5.25 -21.50 11.50
N ASP A 268 4.12 -22.19 11.57
CA ASP A 268 3.09 -22.22 10.52
C ASP A 268 2.03 -21.11 10.64
N SER A 269 2.12 -20.31 11.67
CA SER A 269 1.14 -19.26 11.98
C SER A 269 1.56 -17.91 11.42
N VAL A 270 0.58 -17.16 10.93
CA VAL A 270 0.74 -15.80 10.40
C VAL A 270 0.09 -14.81 11.35
N ILE A 271 0.84 -13.81 11.77
CA ILE A 271 0.38 -12.76 12.67
C ILE A 271 0.38 -11.43 11.93
N LEU A 272 -0.75 -10.71 12.00
CA LEU A 272 -0.83 -9.30 11.59
C LEU A 272 -0.39 -8.43 12.75
N VAL A 273 0.63 -7.59 12.57
CA VAL A 273 1.08 -6.66 13.60
C VAL A 273 0.92 -5.22 13.13
N PHE A 274 0.10 -4.48 13.87
CA PHE A 274 -0.08 -3.04 13.75
C PHE A 274 0.73 -2.36 14.85
N ALA A 275 1.78 -1.67 14.48
CA ALA A 275 2.61 -0.94 15.43
C ALA A 275 3.23 0.28 14.75
N PRO A 276 3.55 1.34 15.53
CA PRO A 276 4.34 2.44 15.04
C PRO A 276 5.70 1.95 14.51
N GLU A 277 6.24 2.64 13.51
CA GLU A 277 7.53 2.29 12.90
C GLU A 277 8.64 2.24 13.94
N ASP A 278 8.68 3.19 14.88
CA ASP A 278 9.66 3.22 15.97
C ASP A 278 9.66 1.95 16.82
N THR A 279 8.51 1.30 16.99
CA THR A 279 8.40 0.02 17.72
C THR A 279 9.12 -1.10 16.98
N PHE A 280 8.95 -1.17 15.66
CA PHE A 280 9.66 -2.15 14.83
C PHE A 280 11.16 -1.87 14.78
N LEU A 281 11.58 -0.61 14.67
CA LEU A 281 12.99 -0.22 14.63
C LEU A 281 13.70 -0.54 15.94
N ARG A 282 13.00 -0.44 17.09
CA ARG A 282 13.54 -0.78 18.41
C ARG A 282 13.53 -2.28 18.71
N CYS A 283 12.75 -3.07 17.97
CA CYS A 283 12.64 -4.51 18.17
C CYS A 283 13.20 -5.28 16.97
N LEU A 284 14.52 -5.49 16.97
CA LEU A 284 15.21 -6.21 15.88
C LEU A 284 14.68 -7.63 15.67
N GLU A 285 14.18 -8.29 16.69
CA GLU A 285 13.62 -9.63 16.62
C GLU A 285 12.32 -9.63 15.82
N LEU A 286 11.42 -8.67 16.05
CA LEU A 286 10.21 -8.49 15.24
C LEU A 286 10.55 -8.15 13.80
N HIS A 287 11.56 -7.31 13.61
CA HIS A 287 12.00 -6.93 12.27
C HIS A 287 12.54 -8.14 11.46
N LYS A 288 13.28 -9.04 12.11
CA LYS A 288 13.80 -10.26 11.48
C LYS A 288 12.71 -11.26 11.08
N LEU A 289 11.63 -11.32 11.83
CA LEU A 289 10.49 -12.20 11.56
C LEU A 289 9.48 -11.60 10.58
N ALA A 290 9.60 -10.30 10.28
CA ALA A 290 8.71 -9.63 9.35
C ALA A 290 8.99 -10.09 7.92
N ILE A 291 7.98 -10.64 7.28
CA ILE A 291 8.02 -11.08 5.88
C ILE A 291 7.41 -10.06 4.92
N SER A 292 6.84 -8.99 5.45
CA SER A 292 6.36 -7.83 4.69
C SER A 292 7.24 -6.60 4.94
N SER A 293 7.28 -5.71 3.95
CA SER A 293 7.94 -4.41 4.13
C SER A 293 7.06 -3.45 4.95
N ASP A 294 7.60 -2.29 5.24
CA ASP A 294 6.91 -1.16 5.86
C ASP A 294 5.76 -0.58 5.01
N ALA A 295 5.71 -0.93 3.73
CA ALA A 295 4.62 -0.53 2.83
C ALA A 295 3.26 -1.16 3.17
N GLY A 296 3.25 -2.22 4.00
CA GLY A 296 2.04 -2.87 4.45
C GLY A 296 1.69 -4.17 3.72
N VAL A 297 0.44 -4.57 3.89
CA VAL A 297 -0.07 -5.88 3.46
C VAL A 297 -1.47 -5.76 2.87
N ILE A 298 -1.88 -6.78 2.15
CA ILE A 298 -3.23 -6.96 1.62
C ILE A 298 -3.86 -8.15 2.34
N LEU A 299 -5.00 -7.94 2.96
CA LEU A 299 -5.82 -9.01 3.52
C LEU A 299 -6.96 -9.31 2.54
N SER A 300 -7.16 -10.59 2.23
CA SER A 300 -8.24 -11.06 1.35
C SER A 300 -8.93 -12.27 1.96
N SER A 301 -10.01 -12.74 1.33
CA SER A 301 -10.68 -13.99 1.71
C SER A 301 -9.76 -15.21 1.64
N HIS A 302 -8.75 -15.18 0.81
CA HIS A 302 -7.79 -16.27 0.60
C HIS A 302 -6.61 -16.24 1.59
N GLY A 303 -6.34 -15.11 2.22
CA GLY A 303 -5.24 -14.92 3.15
C GLY A 303 -4.64 -13.53 3.08
N ALA A 304 -3.48 -13.36 3.70
CA ALA A 304 -2.73 -12.11 3.68
C ALA A 304 -1.54 -12.23 2.73
N ALA A 305 -1.18 -11.12 2.08
CA ALA A 305 -0.02 -11.04 1.21
C ALA A 305 0.70 -9.69 1.41
N PRO A 306 2.03 -9.60 1.33
CA PRO A 306 2.72 -8.32 1.32
C PRO A 306 2.46 -7.59 0.00
N PHE A 307 2.46 -6.25 0.03
CA PHE A 307 2.35 -5.45 -1.19
C PHE A 307 3.50 -5.74 -2.16
N PHE A 308 4.71 -5.82 -1.63
CA PHE A 308 5.94 -5.94 -2.41
C PHE A 308 6.74 -7.16 -2.02
N HIS A 309 7.52 -7.62 -2.97
CA HIS A 309 8.52 -8.65 -2.72
C HIS A 309 9.56 -8.17 -1.71
N THR A 310 9.96 -9.05 -0.78
CA THR A 310 11.08 -8.85 0.15
C THR A 310 12.01 -10.04 0.10
N THR A 311 13.24 -9.86 0.51
CA THR A 311 14.24 -10.96 0.57
C THR A 311 13.82 -12.08 1.52
N HIS A 312 12.91 -11.80 2.45
CA HIS A 312 12.38 -12.76 3.44
C HIS A 312 11.00 -13.29 3.06
N SER A 313 10.43 -12.84 1.94
CA SER A 313 9.14 -13.37 1.48
C SER A 313 9.29 -14.82 1.03
N PRO A 314 8.39 -15.72 1.43
CA PRO A 314 8.35 -17.06 0.88
C PRO A 314 8.11 -17.04 -0.62
N ALA A 315 8.52 -18.06 -1.33
CA ALA A 315 8.36 -18.18 -2.78
C ALA A 315 6.88 -18.19 -3.22
N SER A 316 5.95 -18.50 -2.30
CA SER A 316 4.51 -18.44 -2.57
C SER A 316 3.98 -17.02 -2.37
N HIS A 317 3.26 -16.52 -3.36
CA HIS A 317 2.68 -15.18 -3.34
C HIS A 317 1.53 -15.00 -2.33
N VAL A 318 0.88 -16.08 -1.92
CA VAL A 318 -0.25 -16.06 -0.97
C VAL A 318 0.17 -16.69 0.32
N ILE A 319 0.04 -15.93 1.40
CA ILE A 319 0.26 -16.39 2.75
C ILE A 319 -1.09 -16.81 3.34
N LYS A 320 -1.08 -17.81 4.21
CA LYS A 320 -2.27 -18.32 4.90
C LYS A 320 -3.07 -17.18 5.56
N LYS A 321 -4.33 -17.42 5.85
CA LYS A 321 -5.14 -16.50 6.64
C LYS A 321 -4.45 -16.23 7.98
N PRO A 322 -4.35 -14.98 8.42
CA PRO A 322 -3.76 -14.65 9.72
C PRO A 322 -4.50 -15.37 10.86
N THR A 323 -3.74 -15.93 11.78
CA THR A 323 -4.27 -16.61 12.98
C THR A 323 -4.53 -15.62 14.10
N SER A 324 -3.82 -14.49 14.12
CA SER A 324 -4.06 -13.41 15.08
C SER A 324 -3.72 -12.05 14.50
N SER A 325 -4.33 -11.01 15.08
CA SER A 325 -4.06 -9.61 14.83
C SER A 325 -3.59 -8.96 16.13
N VAL A 326 -2.47 -8.28 16.10
CA VAL A 326 -1.87 -7.65 17.27
C VAL A 326 -1.72 -6.16 17.02
N MET A 327 -2.30 -5.36 17.91
CA MET A 327 -2.16 -3.90 17.93
C MET A 327 -1.22 -3.53 19.06
N VAL A 328 -0.14 -2.82 18.73
CA VAL A 328 0.86 -2.40 19.72
C VAL A 328 0.64 -0.93 20.05
N MET A 329 0.44 -0.66 21.32
CA MET A 329 0.35 0.69 21.87
C MET A 329 1.43 0.91 22.93
N ALA A 330 1.64 2.14 23.37
CA ALA A 330 2.49 2.47 24.50
C ALA A 330 1.70 3.30 25.51
N ASP A 331 1.50 2.75 26.72
CA ASP A 331 0.92 3.44 27.86
C ASP A 331 1.84 3.30 29.07
N SER A 332 2.48 4.40 29.46
CA SER A 332 3.33 4.47 30.64
C SER A 332 2.58 4.69 31.94
N THR A 333 1.27 4.95 31.87
CA THR A 333 0.44 5.25 33.05
C THR A 333 0.02 4.00 33.83
N GLY A 334 0.15 2.81 33.22
CA GLY A 334 -0.30 1.53 33.75
C GLY A 334 -1.83 1.31 33.66
N ALA A 335 -2.53 2.15 32.91
CA ALA A 335 -3.96 2.02 32.68
C ALA A 335 -4.31 0.86 31.74
N VAL A 336 -3.37 0.50 30.85
CA VAL A 336 -3.51 -0.61 29.91
C VAL A 336 -2.65 -1.79 30.37
N PRO A 337 -3.22 -3.01 30.48
CA PRO A 337 -2.46 -4.22 30.80
C PRO A 337 -1.38 -4.51 29.74
N ALA A 338 -0.40 -5.34 30.10
CA ALA A 338 0.68 -5.73 29.17
C ALA A 338 0.14 -6.41 27.91
N VAL A 339 -0.92 -7.22 28.06
CA VAL A 339 -1.63 -7.86 26.94
C VAL A 339 -3.12 -7.99 27.26
N SER A 340 -3.97 -7.78 26.27
CA SER A 340 -5.43 -7.93 26.39
C SER A 340 -6.00 -8.56 25.13
N SER A 341 -6.97 -9.47 25.29
CA SER A 341 -7.82 -9.91 24.20
C SER A 341 -8.86 -8.82 23.91
N LEU A 342 -9.13 -8.54 22.66
CA LEU A 342 -10.07 -7.52 22.23
C LEU A 342 -11.31 -8.15 21.62
N SER A 343 -12.49 -7.62 21.94
CA SER A 343 -13.67 -7.84 21.11
C SER A 343 -13.47 -7.19 19.74
N SER A 344 -14.28 -7.57 18.76
CA SER A 344 -14.20 -6.99 17.43
C SER A 344 -14.37 -5.46 17.43
N GLY A 345 -15.35 -4.96 18.20
CA GLY A 345 -15.57 -3.52 18.34
C GLY A 345 -14.39 -2.79 19.00
N GLN A 346 -13.77 -3.39 20.03
CA GLN A 346 -12.57 -2.85 20.66
C GLN A 346 -11.38 -2.86 19.69
N ALA A 347 -11.22 -3.91 18.88
CA ALA A 347 -10.16 -3.99 17.89
C ALA A 347 -10.29 -2.88 16.83
N ALA A 348 -11.51 -2.66 16.31
CA ALA A 348 -11.77 -1.55 15.39
C ALA A 348 -11.47 -0.19 16.02
N TYR A 349 -11.83 -0.03 17.28
CA TYR A 349 -11.56 1.18 18.05
C TYR A 349 -10.07 1.48 18.19
N HIS A 350 -9.28 0.50 18.62
CA HIS A 350 -7.82 0.65 18.74
C HIS A 350 -7.13 0.78 17.39
N PHE A 351 -7.70 0.19 16.34
CA PHE A 351 -7.23 0.39 14.98
C PHE A 351 -7.38 1.85 14.54
N LEU A 352 -8.54 2.46 14.80
CA LEU A 352 -8.82 3.86 14.44
C LEU A 352 -8.06 4.87 15.30
N ALA A 353 -7.78 4.54 16.54
CA ALA A 353 -7.18 5.43 17.54
C ALA A 353 -6.03 4.76 18.30
N GLY A 354 -4.98 4.37 17.63
CA GLY A 354 -3.75 3.92 18.29
C GLY A 354 -3.25 4.96 19.31
N TYR A 355 -2.65 4.52 20.42
CA TYR A 355 -2.21 5.39 21.51
C TYR A 355 -0.73 5.18 21.81
N GLN A 356 0.02 6.26 21.91
CA GLN A 356 1.45 6.28 22.15
C GLN A 356 1.78 7.35 23.19
N ASP A 357 1.89 6.98 24.47
CA ASP A 357 2.29 7.83 25.61
C ASP A 357 1.65 9.24 25.60
N GLY A 358 0.33 9.29 25.56
CA GLY A 358 -0.43 10.54 25.60
C GLY A 358 -0.84 11.10 24.25
N LYS A 359 -0.38 10.50 23.14
CA LYS A 359 -0.73 10.94 21.77
C LYS A 359 -1.54 9.86 21.07
N PHE A 360 -2.57 10.27 20.36
CA PHE A 360 -3.31 9.39 19.47
C PHE A 360 -2.67 9.37 18.09
N VAL A 361 -2.42 8.17 17.59
CA VAL A 361 -2.01 7.91 16.21
C VAL A 361 -3.28 7.51 15.45
N PRO A 362 -3.85 8.40 14.64
CA PRO A 362 -5.12 8.13 13.97
C PRO A 362 -4.94 7.04 12.93
N ALA A 363 -5.69 5.97 13.08
CA ALA A 363 -5.66 4.75 12.29
C ALA A 363 -4.21 4.28 11.99
N PHE A 364 -3.89 3.03 12.11
CA PHE A 364 -2.58 2.53 11.68
C PHE A 364 -2.42 2.64 10.15
N LEU A 365 -2.57 3.85 9.63
CA LEU A 365 -2.41 4.23 8.24
C LEU A 365 -1.11 4.98 8.05
N LYS A 366 -0.38 4.59 7.03
CA LYS A 366 0.77 5.32 6.54
C LYS A 366 0.32 6.19 5.35
N PRO A 367 0.38 7.51 5.44
CA PRO A 367 0.15 8.36 4.28
C PRO A 367 1.24 8.13 3.21
N PRO A 368 0.92 8.30 1.92
CA PRO A 368 -0.38 8.63 1.38
C PRO A 368 -1.30 7.42 1.27
N SER A 369 -2.55 7.53 1.71
CA SER A 369 -3.55 6.49 1.56
C SER A 369 -4.85 7.06 0.99
N PRO A 370 -5.32 6.57 -0.15
CA PRO A 370 -6.58 7.01 -0.74
C PRO A 370 -7.82 6.34 -0.13
N ILE A 371 -7.63 5.49 0.89
CA ILE A 371 -8.71 4.75 1.56
C ILE A 371 -9.02 5.42 2.89
N GLU A 372 -10.30 5.69 3.11
CA GLU A 372 -10.77 6.25 4.37
C GLU A 372 -10.50 5.28 5.54
N PRO A 373 -10.03 5.79 6.70
CA PRO A 373 -9.73 4.96 7.85
C PRO A 373 -10.91 4.10 8.31
N LEU A 374 -12.12 4.62 8.23
CA LEU A 374 -13.33 3.92 8.65
C LEU A 374 -13.63 2.67 7.79
N GLU A 375 -13.28 2.71 6.51
CA GLU A 375 -13.39 1.56 5.62
C GLU A 375 -12.44 0.43 6.03
N LEU A 376 -11.29 0.78 6.60
CA LEU A 376 -10.30 -0.16 7.08
C LEU A 376 -10.73 -0.83 8.41
N ALA A 377 -11.65 -0.24 9.17
CA ALA A 377 -12.24 -0.87 10.35
C ALA A 377 -13.02 -2.16 10.02
N LYS A 378 -13.34 -2.41 8.74
CA LYS A 378 -13.87 -3.69 8.23
C LYS A 378 -12.97 -4.90 8.49
N LEU A 379 -11.75 -4.69 9.01
CA LEU A 379 -10.92 -5.77 9.54
C LEU A 379 -11.71 -6.68 10.53
N GLU A 380 -12.69 -6.12 11.22
CA GLU A 380 -13.61 -6.85 12.08
C GLU A 380 -14.33 -8.00 11.35
N GLU A 381 -14.73 -7.80 10.09
CA GLU A 381 -15.43 -8.81 9.29
C GLU A 381 -14.57 -10.07 9.03
N SER A 382 -13.26 -9.95 9.15
CA SER A 382 -12.32 -11.06 8.94
C SER A 382 -12.37 -12.14 10.01
N LYS A 383 -12.99 -11.87 11.19
CA LYS A 383 -13.05 -12.76 12.36
C LYS A 383 -11.69 -13.26 12.82
N ILE A 384 -10.66 -12.45 12.71
CA ILE A 384 -9.32 -12.74 13.20
C ILE A 384 -9.27 -12.36 14.68
N PRO A 385 -8.88 -13.29 15.61
CA PRO A 385 -8.66 -12.95 17.02
C PRO A 385 -7.71 -11.77 17.14
N SER A 386 -8.14 -10.75 17.90
CA SER A 386 -7.39 -9.49 17.99
C SER A 386 -6.93 -9.24 19.42
N TYR A 387 -5.71 -8.72 19.54
CA TYR A 387 -5.05 -8.49 20.82
C TYR A 387 -4.41 -7.11 20.86
N LEU A 388 -4.43 -6.53 22.05
CA LEU A 388 -3.71 -5.30 22.36
C LEU A 388 -2.49 -5.62 23.20
N ILE A 389 -1.33 -5.13 22.80
CA ILE A 389 -0.07 -5.24 23.56
C ILE A 389 0.39 -3.84 23.95
N ASN A 390 0.67 -3.65 25.22
CA ASN A 390 1.31 -2.44 25.71
C ASN A 390 2.83 -2.61 25.65
N ALA A 391 3.49 -1.82 24.80
CA ALA A 391 4.95 -1.81 24.67
C ALA A 391 5.66 -1.07 25.81
N ASN A 392 4.91 -0.58 26.80
CA ASN A 392 5.44 0.17 27.92
C ASN A 392 4.88 -0.38 29.24
N ASP A 393 5.68 -1.07 30.03
CA ASP A 393 5.26 -1.64 31.32
C ASP A 393 5.81 -0.79 32.46
N GLY A 394 4.91 -0.07 33.17
CA GLY A 394 5.27 0.76 34.31
C GLY A 394 6.30 1.86 34.03
N GLY A 395 6.29 2.45 32.82
CA GLY A 395 7.23 3.48 32.39
C GLY A 395 8.54 2.94 31.81
N ARG A 396 8.66 1.62 31.65
CA ARG A 396 9.82 0.98 30.99
C ARG A 396 9.38 0.40 29.66
N HIS A 397 10.12 0.71 28.60
CA HIS A 397 9.93 0.03 27.32
C HIS A 397 10.21 -1.46 27.47
N ILE A 398 9.26 -2.27 27.02
CA ILE A 398 9.42 -3.71 26.91
C ILE A 398 10.56 -4.00 25.92
N THR A 399 11.52 -4.82 26.30
CA THR A 399 12.62 -5.22 25.41
C THR A 399 12.09 -5.99 24.21
N GLY A 400 12.81 -5.94 23.08
CA GLY A 400 12.39 -6.61 21.85
C GLY A 400 12.06 -8.09 22.05
N LYS A 401 12.84 -8.82 22.87
CA LYS A 401 12.58 -10.22 23.20
C LYS A 401 11.25 -10.41 23.95
N ARG A 402 10.97 -9.54 24.92
CA ARG A 402 9.71 -9.59 25.70
C ARG A 402 8.50 -9.25 24.84
N LEU A 403 8.63 -8.26 23.95
CA LEU A 403 7.56 -7.93 23.02
C LEU A 403 7.26 -9.10 22.06
N LEU A 404 8.28 -9.79 21.56
CA LEU A 404 8.13 -10.97 20.75
C LEU A 404 7.46 -12.13 21.52
N GLU A 405 7.82 -12.35 22.80
CA GLU A 405 7.17 -13.32 23.65
C GLU A 405 5.68 -13.04 23.81
N LEU A 406 5.30 -11.77 24.01
CA LEU A 406 3.89 -11.36 24.11
C LEU A 406 3.15 -11.56 22.77
N VAL A 407 3.77 -11.19 21.65
CA VAL A 407 3.20 -11.44 20.32
C VAL A 407 2.98 -12.94 20.10
N ASN A 408 3.95 -13.78 20.44
CA ASN A 408 3.81 -15.24 20.28
C ASN A 408 2.79 -15.84 21.26
N SER A 409 2.59 -15.25 22.44
CA SER A 409 1.57 -15.73 23.40
C SER A 409 0.15 -15.63 22.85
N THR A 410 -0.10 -14.73 21.90
CA THR A 410 -1.40 -14.58 21.23
C THR A 410 -1.77 -15.80 20.35
N LEU A 411 -0.81 -16.67 20.05
CA LEU A 411 -1.04 -17.89 19.28
C LEU A 411 -1.44 -19.10 20.15
N CYS A 412 -1.22 -19.00 21.45
CA CYS A 412 -1.29 -20.16 22.35
C CYS A 412 -2.54 -20.17 23.23
N ASP A 413 -3.47 -19.23 23.10
CA ASP A 413 -4.62 -18.98 23.99
C ASP A 413 -4.26 -18.89 25.50
N LYS A 414 -2.98 -18.87 25.81
CA LYS A 414 -2.43 -18.72 27.17
C LYS A 414 -1.87 -17.32 27.35
N LEU A 415 -2.79 -16.36 27.33
CA LEU A 415 -2.39 -14.99 27.66
C LEU A 415 -1.96 -14.93 29.12
N PRO A 416 -0.84 -14.26 29.45
CA PRO A 416 -0.51 -14.00 30.82
C PRO A 416 -1.63 -13.20 31.47
N GLU A 417 -2.09 -13.61 32.67
CA GLU A 417 -3.02 -12.79 33.44
C GLU A 417 -2.41 -11.42 33.66
N SER A 418 -2.98 -10.44 33.00
CA SER A 418 -2.47 -9.08 33.05
C SER A 418 -3.63 -8.15 33.47
N LYS A 419 -3.44 -7.50 34.62
CA LYS A 419 -4.41 -6.52 35.14
C LYS A 419 -3.80 -5.13 35.01
N PRO A 420 -4.64 -4.09 34.84
CA PRO A 420 -4.15 -2.72 34.93
C PRO A 420 -3.45 -2.50 36.27
N ASN A 421 -2.25 -1.93 36.22
CA ASN A 421 -1.50 -1.59 37.45
C ASN A 421 -1.89 -0.21 38.00
N ALA A 422 -2.73 0.53 37.26
CA ALA A 422 -3.18 1.85 37.63
C ALA A 422 -4.51 1.84 38.39
N ALA A 423 -4.76 2.88 39.19
CA ALA A 423 -6.05 3.09 39.82
C ALA A 423 -7.16 3.28 38.76
N ASP A 424 -8.40 2.86 39.07
CA ASP A 424 -9.58 2.93 38.19
C ASP A 424 -9.85 4.33 37.63
N SER A 425 -9.42 5.38 38.35
CA SER A 425 -9.51 6.77 37.89
C SER A 425 -8.70 7.01 36.62
N LYS A 426 -7.48 6.47 36.51
CA LYS A 426 -6.63 6.60 35.33
C LYS A 426 -7.19 5.81 34.13
N VAL A 427 -7.72 4.63 34.39
CA VAL A 427 -8.39 3.81 33.36
C VAL A 427 -9.60 4.57 32.80
N ARG A 428 -10.45 5.14 33.64
CA ARG A 428 -11.58 5.97 33.21
C ARG A 428 -11.16 7.23 32.47
N ASP A 429 -10.06 7.87 32.88
CA ASP A 429 -9.54 9.05 32.19
C ASP A 429 -9.04 8.70 30.78
N LEU A 430 -8.32 7.59 30.63
CA LEU A 430 -7.88 7.11 29.32
C LEU A 430 -9.08 6.80 28.39
N LYS A 431 -10.09 6.10 28.89
CA LYS A 431 -11.33 5.83 28.13
C LYS A 431 -12.00 7.12 27.65
N ARG A 432 -12.10 8.12 28.54
CA ARG A 432 -12.67 9.43 28.19
C ARG A 432 -11.86 10.12 27.09
N LYS A 433 -10.53 10.05 27.14
CA LYS A 433 -9.63 10.60 26.11
C LYS A 433 -9.84 9.92 24.76
N TYR A 434 -9.95 8.60 24.73
CA TYR A 434 -10.27 7.85 23.52
C TYR A 434 -11.61 8.30 22.92
N LYS A 435 -12.66 8.33 23.73
CA LYS A 435 -13.99 8.76 23.30
C LYS A 435 -13.96 10.18 22.72
N SER A 436 -13.30 11.12 23.41
CA SER A 436 -13.17 12.49 22.94
C SER A 436 -12.41 12.59 21.62
N PHE A 437 -11.31 11.83 21.46
CA PHE A 437 -10.52 11.83 20.24
C PHE A 437 -11.32 11.29 19.04
N LEU A 438 -11.99 10.16 19.22
CA LEU A 438 -12.77 9.52 18.16
C LEU A 438 -13.97 10.36 17.75
N SER A 439 -14.76 10.86 18.72
CA SER A 439 -15.90 11.72 18.44
C SER A 439 -15.52 13.03 17.75
N GLY A 440 -14.30 13.52 17.97
CA GLY A 440 -13.77 14.70 17.28
C GLY A 440 -13.32 14.44 15.84
N LYS A 441 -13.06 13.17 15.50
CA LYS A 441 -12.57 12.78 14.15
C LYS A 441 -13.63 12.09 13.29
N PHE A 442 -14.53 11.32 13.91
CA PHE A 442 -15.52 10.50 13.23
C PHE A 442 -16.89 10.87 13.77
N ILE A 443 -17.74 11.44 12.92
CA ILE A 443 -19.02 12.03 13.31
C ILE A 443 -20.03 10.96 13.73
N ASP A 444 -19.99 9.78 13.13
CA ASP A 444 -20.97 8.71 13.28
C ASP A 444 -20.34 7.38 13.69
N LEU A 445 -19.63 7.38 14.82
CA LEU A 445 -19.13 6.11 15.38
C LEU A 445 -20.29 5.31 15.96
N PRO A 446 -20.45 4.02 15.58
CA PRO A 446 -21.40 3.12 16.20
C PRO A 446 -21.17 3.01 17.71
N GLU A 447 -22.25 2.85 18.51
CA GLU A 447 -22.13 2.73 19.97
C GLU A 447 -21.27 1.54 20.42
N GLU A 448 -21.21 0.48 19.62
CA GLU A 448 -20.37 -0.69 19.87
C GLU A 448 -18.86 -0.40 19.87
N PHE A 449 -18.44 0.73 19.30
CA PHE A 449 -17.05 1.23 19.35
C PHE A 449 -16.76 2.04 20.63
N TYR A 450 -17.74 2.31 21.48
CA TYR A 450 -17.51 2.95 22.78
C TYR A 450 -17.19 1.89 23.85
N PHE A 451 -16.21 2.18 24.68
CA PHE A 451 -15.86 1.32 25.81
C PHE A 451 -16.99 1.22 26.84
#